data_a5f7ddd6a73bc5f7d44e1694750ed5e5
#
_entry.id   a5f7ddd6a73bc5f7d44e1694750ed5e5
#
_cell.length_a   1.000
_cell.length_b   1.000
_cell.length_c   1.000
_cell.angle_alpha   90.00
_cell.angle_beta   90.00
_cell.angle_gamma   90.00
#
_symmetry.space_group_name_H-M   'P 1'
#
loop_
_entity.id
_entity.type
_entity.pdbx_description
1 polymer ?
#
loop_
_entity_poly.entity_id
_entity_poly.type
_entity_poly.pdbx_seq_one_letter_code
_entity_poly.pdbx_strand_id
1 'polypeptide(L)'
;MTVPSGSAADPWPIRPLLAALVDDTSLLQPRTVAPGVDAVVSRYLAARDGHYGGLVGRLVCPASQLPAVVTELARSAPSRPADLGLVVDTGLGAVPKALSTVFSRSSLLTPSTVECAAPPDVDGIWLERVSEFVPDEVTPVVEPRRPVEGDAEAHEAWLAAIRKVAEHGCTPKIRMGGPRPSDVPTVDDVHSFLQAGLESGAGGISAQGLDRIVREEPNGSGGRGRHGLLNLIVAVARMTGVSASPDPVADALESTDGEGLARELDELPDKAVEQVRTVLPRCGVDPDPVPIADLVALGLLD
;
A
#
# COMPACT_ATOMS: atom_id res chain seq x y z
N MET A 1 5.95 -47.93 5.23
CA MET A 1 6.52 -46.85 4.43
C MET A 1 6.03 -45.54 5.03
N THR A 2 6.87 -44.91 5.83
CA THR A 2 6.61 -43.62 6.47
C THR A 2 6.89 -42.51 5.43
N VAL A 3 5.88 -41.77 5.06
CA VAL A 3 6.04 -40.56 4.24
C VAL A 3 6.81 -39.55 5.09
N PRO A 4 7.93 -38.99 4.62
CA PRO A 4 8.59 -37.93 5.37
C PRO A 4 7.67 -36.72 5.39
N SER A 5 7.31 -36.26 6.59
CA SER A 5 6.70 -34.96 6.81
C SER A 5 7.67 -33.91 6.30
N GLY A 6 7.34 -33.25 5.17
CA GLY A 6 8.11 -32.15 4.67
C GLY A 6 8.17 -31.07 5.76
N SER A 7 9.36 -30.85 6.28
CA SER A 7 9.67 -29.67 7.07
C SER A 7 9.24 -28.45 6.25
N ALA A 8 8.36 -27.61 6.80
CA ALA A 8 8.15 -26.28 6.24
C ALA A 8 9.55 -25.64 6.16
N ALA A 9 9.97 -25.28 4.95
CA ALA A 9 11.25 -24.60 4.79
C ALA A 9 11.21 -23.33 5.66
N ASP A 10 12.29 -23.09 6.41
CA ASP A 10 12.39 -21.85 7.17
C ASP A 10 12.16 -20.67 6.22
N PRO A 11 11.36 -19.66 6.65
CA PRO A 11 11.08 -18.52 5.79
C PRO A 11 12.39 -17.82 5.40
N TRP A 12 12.51 -17.49 4.12
CA TRP A 12 13.69 -16.80 3.60
C TRP A 12 13.86 -15.43 4.30
N PRO A 13 15.08 -15.05 4.71
CA PRO A 13 15.31 -13.75 5.32
C PRO A 13 15.05 -12.64 4.28
N ILE A 14 14.03 -11.82 4.51
CA ILE A 14 13.70 -10.68 3.67
C ILE A 14 14.49 -9.46 4.13
N ARG A 15 15.08 -8.71 3.17
CA ARG A 15 15.75 -7.44 3.46
C ARG A 15 14.80 -6.49 4.21
N PRO A 16 15.30 -5.72 5.20
CA PRO A 16 14.46 -4.79 5.97
C PRO A 16 13.65 -3.81 5.10
N LEU A 17 14.21 -3.37 3.97
CA LEU A 17 13.53 -2.51 3.01
C LEU A 17 12.24 -3.12 2.47
N LEU A 18 12.22 -4.42 2.23
CA LEU A 18 11.11 -5.16 1.62
C LEU A 18 10.21 -5.86 2.65
N ALA A 19 10.62 -5.93 3.92
CA ALA A 19 9.89 -6.67 4.95
C ALA A 19 8.46 -6.14 5.13
N ALA A 20 7.46 -7.02 4.97
CA ALA A 20 6.02 -6.72 5.06
C ALA A 20 5.60 -5.49 4.22
N LEU A 21 6.26 -5.26 3.08
CA LEU A 21 6.04 -4.08 2.25
C LEU A 21 4.77 -4.16 1.42
N VAL A 22 4.40 -5.36 0.95
CA VAL A 22 3.37 -5.56 -0.08
C VAL A 22 2.07 -6.02 0.55
N ASP A 23 1.04 -5.17 0.46
CA ASP A 23 -0.32 -5.50 0.88
C ASP A 23 -1.12 -6.12 -0.27
N ASP A 24 -1.90 -7.17 0.02
CA ASP A 24 -2.86 -7.76 -0.94
C ASP A 24 -4.14 -6.93 -0.97
N THR A 25 -4.37 -6.25 -2.09
CA THR A 25 -5.54 -5.38 -2.33
C THR A 25 -6.58 -6.01 -3.27
N SER A 26 -6.49 -7.30 -3.54
CA SER A 26 -7.36 -8.00 -4.49
C SER A 26 -8.85 -7.92 -4.18
N LEU A 27 -9.22 -7.78 -2.90
CA LEU A 27 -10.61 -7.58 -2.47
C LEU A 27 -11.16 -6.19 -2.83
N LEU A 28 -10.31 -5.25 -3.24
CA LEU A 28 -10.73 -3.90 -3.67
C LEU A 28 -11.05 -3.82 -5.17
N GLN A 29 -10.81 -4.89 -5.92
CA GLN A 29 -11.14 -4.98 -7.33
C GLN A 29 -12.63 -4.79 -7.59
N PRO A 30 -13.02 -4.21 -8.75
CA PRO A 30 -14.43 -4.17 -9.14
C PRO A 30 -15.04 -5.56 -9.12
N ARG A 31 -16.25 -5.69 -8.59
CA ARG A 31 -16.95 -6.98 -8.44
C ARG A 31 -17.04 -7.83 -9.72
N THR A 32 -16.96 -7.20 -10.88
CA THR A 32 -17.00 -7.87 -12.19
C THR A 32 -15.73 -8.66 -12.52
N VAL A 33 -14.62 -8.34 -11.85
CA VAL A 33 -13.29 -8.96 -12.06
C VAL A 33 -12.68 -9.47 -10.76
N ALA A 34 -13.29 -9.14 -9.61
CA ALA A 34 -12.78 -9.57 -8.31
C ALA A 34 -12.83 -11.09 -8.17
N PRO A 35 -11.74 -11.73 -7.73
CA PRO A 35 -11.79 -13.12 -7.32
C PRO A 35 -12.68 -13.29 -6.08
N GLY A 36 -13.17 -14.52 -5.86
CA GLY A 36 -13.94 -14.82 -4.65
C GLY A 36 -13.11 -14.60 -3.37
N VAL A 37 -13.79 -14.25 -2.27
CA VAL A 37 -13.15 -14.02 -0.97
C VAL A 37 -12.35 -15.25 -0.53
N ASP A 38 -12.88 -16.45 -0.77
CA ASP A 38 -12.23 -17.73 -0.50
C ASP A 38 -10.90 -17.89 -1.23
N ALA A 39 -10.87 -17.56 -2.53
CA ALA A 39 -9.66 -17.62 -3.35
C ALA A 39 -8.62 -16.58 -2.89
N VAL A 40 -9.05 -15.35 -2.56
CA VAL A 40 -8.14 -14.30 -2.06
C VAL A 40 -7.54 -14.70 -0.72
N VAL A 41 -8.37 -15.11 0.25
CA VAL A 41 -7.89 -15.53 1.58
C VAL A 41 -6.93 -16.71 1.48
N SER A 42 -7.26 -17.72 0.68
CA SER A 42 -6.39 -18.88 0.47
C SER A 42 -5.03 -18.49 -0.12
N ARG A 43 -5.03 -17.64 -1.16
CA ARG A 43 -3.80 -17.16 -1.80
C ARG A 43 -2.97 -16.29 -0.85
N TYR A 44 -3.61 -15.35 -0.13
CA TYR A 44 -2.93 -14.50 0.86
C TYR A 44 -2.22 -15.35 1.93
N LEU A 45 -2.93 -16.35 2.51
CA LEU A 45 -2.35 -17.22 3.52
C LEU A 45 -1.19 -18.05 2.94
N ALA A 46 -1.34 -18.59 1.73
CA ALA A 46 -0.28 -19.34 1.06
C ALA A 46 0.96 -18.47 0.79
N ALA A 47 0.77 -17.22 0.35
CA ALA A 47 1.87 -16.28 0.12
C ALA A 47 2.56 -15.88 1.44
N ARG A 48 1.77 -15.54 2.47
CA ARG A 48 2.27 -15.12 3.80
C ARG A 48 3.05 -16.23 4.53
N ASP A 49 2.60 -17.46 4.39
CA ASP A 49 3.19 -18.63 5.06
C ASP A 49 4.19 -19.37 4.13
N GLY A 50 4.42 -18.85 2.91
CA GLY A 50 5.36 -19.36 1.93
C GLY A 50 6.80 -18.88 2.15
N HIS A 51 7.69 -19.28 1.23
CA HIS A 51 9.13 -19.02 1.30
C HIS A 51 9.47 -17.51 1.42
N TYR A 52 8.80 -16.66 0.66
CA TYR A 52 8.97 -15.21 0.69
C TYR A 52 7.90 -14.52 1.55
N GLY A 53 7.33 -15.21 2.51
CA GLY A 53 6.24 -14.70 3.35
C GLY A 53 6.58 -13.43 4.13
N GLY A 54 7.86 -13.18 4.39
CA GLY A 54 8.33 -11.95 5.01
C GLY A 54 8.09 -10.68 4.17
N LEU A 55 7.85 -10.79 2.86
CA LEU A 55 7.50 -9.68 1.98
C LEU A 55 6.02 -9.28 2.12
N VAL A 56 5.16 -10.24 2.48
CA VAL A 56 3.71 -10.05 2.53
C VAL A 56 3.30 -9.23 3.73
N GLY A 57 2.59 -8.13 3.46
CA GLY A 57 2.00 -7.24 4.44
C GLY A 57 0.57 -7.63 4.83
N ARG A 58 -0.35 -6.69 4.71
CA ARG A 58 -1.75 -6.83 5.11
C ARG A 58 -2.62 -7.45 4.03
N LEU A 59 -3.70 -8.09 4.48
CA LEU A 59 -4.90 -8.31 3.65
C LEU A 59 -5.77 -7.05 3.73
N VAL A 60 -5.94 -6.34 2.62
CA VAL A 60 -6.77 -5.13 2.57
C VAL A 60 -8.20 -5.53 2.20
N CYS A 61 -9.14 -5.23 3.10
CA CYS A 61 -10.51 -5.72 3.04
C CYS A 61 -11.54 -4.58 3.12
N PRO A 62 -12.50 -4.47 2.19
CA PRO A 62 -13.66 -3.61 2.37
C PRO A 62 -14.48 -4.03 3.59
N ALA A 63 -14.95 -3.07 4.38
CA ALA A 63 -15.78 -3.33 5.57
C ALA A 63 -17.03 -4.16 5.24
N SER A 64 -17.61 -3.97 4.05
CA SER A 64 -18.75 -4.77 3.56
C SER A 64 -18.42 -6.25 3.35
N GLN A 65 -17.16 -6.61 3.10
CA GLN A 65 -16.72 -7.99 2.90
C GLN A 65 -16.15 -8.64 4.16
N LEU A 66 -15.94 -7.88 5.24
CA LEU A 66 -15.34 -8.38 6.49
C LEU A 66 -16.01 -9.65 7.04
N PRO A 67 -17.35 -9.80 7.05
CA PRO A 67 -17.99 -11.05 7.52
C PRO A 67 -17.59 -12.28 6.70
N ALA A 68 -17.45 -12.14 5.39
CA ALA A 68 -17.02 -13.23 4.51
C ALA A 68 -15.55 -13.59 4.76
N VAL A 69 -14.68 -12.59 4.88
CA VAL A 69 -13.25 -12.78 5.20
C VAL A 69 -13.08 -13.51 6.54
N VAL A 70 -13.81 -13.09 7.58
CA VAL A 70 -13.78 -13.77 8.90
C VAL A 70 -14.20 -15.24 8.78
N THR A 71 -15.24 -15.52 7.97
CA THR A 71 -15.71 -16.88 7.75
C THR A 71 -14.64 -17.75 7.07
N GLU A 72 -13.97 -17.22 6.04
CA GLU A 72 -12.94 -17.95 5.31
C GLU A 72 -11.67 -18.17 6.17
N LEU A 73 -11.25 -17.16 6.93
CA LEU A 73 -10.14 -17.30 7.86
C LEU A 73 -10.44 -18.33 8.95
N ALA A 74 -11.66 -18.34 9.50
CA ALA A 74 -12.05 -19.36 10.48
C ALA A 74 -12.04 -20.78 9.88
N ARG A 75 -12.40 -20.93 8.60
CA ARG A 75 -12.34 -22.22 7.89
C ARG A 75 -10.90 -22.65 7.62
N SER A 76 -10.04 -21.70 7.26
CA SER A 76 -8.64 -21.95 6.93
C SER A 76 -7.78 -22.22 8.17
N ALA A 77 -8.23 -21.85 9.38
CA ALA A 77 -7.54 -22.01 10.66
C ALA A 77 -6.05 -21.58 10.59
N PRO A 78 -5.77 -20.31 10.28
CA PRO A 78 -4.39 -19.84 10.07
C PRO A 78 -3.54 -20.01 11.33
N SER A 79 -2.25 -20.29 11.16
CA SER A 79 -1.29 -20.49 12.25
C SER A 79 -1.04 -19.22 13.09
N ARG A 80 -1.29 -18.06 12.53
CA ARG A 80 -1.21 -16.74 13.16
C ARG A 80 -2.29 -15.82 12.60
N PRO A 81 -2.72 -14.79 13.34
CA PRO A 81 -3.66 -13.81 12.83
C PRO A 81 -3.18 -13.16 11.52
N ALA A 82 -4.11 -12.80 10.65
CA ALA A 82 -3.82 -12.01 9.45
C ALA A 82 -3.83 -10.53 9.80
N ASP A 83 -2.80 -9.79 9.36
CA ASP A 83 -2.79 -8.34 9.44
C ASP A 83 -3.85 -7.77 8.50
N LEU A 84 -4.69 -6.88 9.00
CA LEU A 84 -5.82 -6.33 8.26
C LEU A 84 -5.68 -4.84 8.01
N GLY A 85 -5.83 -4.42 6.76
CA GLY A 85 -6.18 -3.05 6.38
C GLY A 85 -7.69 -2.99 6.10
N LEU A 86 -8.45 -2.25 6.89
CA LEU A 86 -9.90 -2.14 6.74
C LEU A 86 -10.26 -0.91 5.90
N VAL A 87 -10.87 -1.10 4.72
CA VAL A 87 -11.33 0.01 3.87
C VAL A 87 -12.80 0.30 4.16
N VAL A 88 -13.10 1.55 4.47
CA VAL A 88 -14.44 2.02 4.82
C VAL A 88 -15.25 2.30 3.55
N ASP A 89 -16.00 1.32 3.09
CA ASP A 89 -16.90 1.41 1.92
C ASP A 89 -18.37 1.56 2.31
N THR A 90 -18.68 1.56 3.62
CA THR A 90 -20.04 1.63 4.17
C THR A 90 -20.29 2.89 5.00
N GLY A 91 -19.38 3.87 4.94
CA GLY A 91 -19.43 5.13 5.68
C GLY A 91 -18.80 5.04 7.09
N LEU A 92 -18.31 6.19 7.58
CA LEU A 92 -17.56 6.28 8.85
C LEU A 92 -18.32 5.71 10.06
N GLY A 93 -19.62 5.88 10.11
CA GLY A 93 -20.44 5.35 11.22
C GLY A 93 -20.40 3.82 11.37
N ALA A 94 -19.92 3.09 10.35
CA ALA A 94 -19.77 1.65 10.42
C ALA A 94 -18.43 1.19 11.03
N VAL A 95 -17.43 2.09 11.16
CA VAL A 95 -16.08 1.79 11.64
C VAL A 95 -16.08 1.15 13.04
N PRO A 96 -16.76 1.70 14.06
CA PRO A 96 -16.74 1.11 15.40
C PRO A 96 -17.27 -0.34 15.42
N LYS A 97 -18.31 -0.63 14.64
CA LYS A 97 -18.87 -1.99 14.52
C LYS A 97 -17.91 -2.93 13.81
N ALA A 98 -17.28 -2.49 12.73
CA ALA A 98 -16.33 -3.29 11.98
C ALA A 98 -15.09 -3.62 12.84
N LEU A 99 -14.52 -2.63 13.52
CA LEU A 99 -13.40 -2.82 14.45
C LEU A 99 -13.76 -3.73 15.63
N SER A 100 -14.95 -3.56 16.22
CA SER A 100 -15.44 -4.48 17.27
C SER A 100 -15.48 -5.92 16.78
N THR A 101 -15.87 -6.15 15.51
CA THR A 101 -15.83 -7.49 14.88
C THR A 101 -14.39 -8.00 14.78
N VAL A 102 -13.44 -7.18 14.33
CA VAL A 102 -12.03 -7.56 14.21
C VAL A 102 -11.43 -7.88 15.58
N PHE A 103 -11.58 -7.01 16.56
CA PHE A 103 -11.06 -7.22 17.93
C PHE A 103 -11.63 -8.47 18.60
N SER A 104 -12.93 -8.77 18.39
CA SER A 104 -13.55 -10.00 18.91
C SER A 104 -13.04 -11.28 18.23
N ARG A 105 -12.25 -11.16 17.16
CA ARG A 105 -11.65 -12.25 16.37
C ARG A 105 -10.13 -12.15 16.34
N SER A 106 -9.51 -11.71 17.41
CA SER A 106 -8.06 -11.48 17.53
C SER A 106 -7.20 -12.71 17.26
N SER A 107 -7.75 -13.91 17.34
CA SER A 107 -7.08 -15.15 16.89
C SER A 107 -7.01 -15.29 15.36
N LEU A 108 -7.82 -14.55 14.61
CA LEU A 108 -7.89 -14.60 13.15
C LEU A 108 -7.34 -13.35 12.47
N LEU A 109 -7.52 -12.18 13.09
CA LEU A 109 -7.24 -10.87 12.53
C LEU A 109 -6.56 -9.94 13.54
N THR A 110 -5.62 -9.15 13.04
CA THR A 110 -5.03 -8.01 13.77
C THR A 110 -5.28 -6.75 12.95
N PRO A 111 -6.03 -5.75 13.45
CA PRO A 111 -6.25 -4.51 12.71
C PRO A 111 -4.96 -3.70 12.68
N SER A 112 -4.55 -3.25 11.51
CA SER A 112 -3.38 -2.39 11.31
C SER A 112 -3.77 -0.98 10.86
N THR A 113 -4.71 -0.88 9.92
CA THR A 113 -5.18 0.42 9.40
C THR A 113 -6.69 0.44 9.23
N VAL A 114 -7.24 1.66 9.30
CA VAL A 114 -8.57 1.99 8.79
C VAL A 114 -8.41 3.04 7.70
N GLU A 115 -8.87 2.72 6.50
CA GLU A 115 -8.67 3.51 5.29
C GLU A 115 -9.99 4.12 4.81
N CYS A 116 -10.04 5.45 4.70
CA CYS A 116 -11.23 6.20 4.32
C CYS A 116 -10.97 7.06 3.08
N ALA A 117 -11.93 7.09 2.15
CA ALA A 117 -11.94 8.13 1.14
C ALA A 117 -12.42 9.44 1.77
N ALA A 118 -11.68 10.52 1.52
CA ALA A 118 -12.05 11.84 1.98
C ALA A 118 -13.30 12.35 1.24
N PRO A 119 -14.18 13.14 1.88
CA PRO A 119 -15.20 13.90 1.19
C PRO A 119 -14.57 14.96 0.28
N PRO A 120 -15.31 15.51 -0.70
CA PRO A 120 -14.79 16.55 -1.59
C PRO A 120 -14.22 17.77 -0.83
N ASP A 121 -14.90 18.19 0.23
CA ASP A 121 -14.49 19.28 1.11
C ASP A 121 -14.06 18.72 2.46
N VAL A 122 -12.84 18.19 2.52
CA VAL A 122 -12.30 17.65 3.77
C VAL A 122 -12.06 18.77 4.78
N ASP A 123 -12.74 18.70 5.91
CA ASP A 123 -12.59 19.63 7.02
C ASP A 123 -12.03 18.97 8.29
N GLY A 124 -11.62 19.81 9.26
CA GLY A 124 -11.08 19.34 10.53
C GLY A 124 -12.08 18.50 11.33
N ILE A 125 -13.37 18.85 11.31
CA ILE A 125 -14.42 18.13 12.06
C ILE A 125 -14.57 16.70 11.54
N TRP A 126 -14.50 16.51 10.22
CA TRP A 126 -14.57 15.17 9.63
C TRP A 126 -13.32 14.35 9.98
N LEU A 127 -12.12 14.96 9.96
CA LEU A 127 -10.87 14.30 10.34
C LEU A 127 -10.82 13.95 11.84
N GLU A 128 -11.30 14.83 12.72
CA GLU A 128 -11.47 14.54 14.14
C GLU A 128 -12.36 13.30 14.37
N ARG A 129 -13.46 13.19 13.62
CA ARG A 129 -14.32 12.00 13.69
C ARG A 129 -13.62 10.72 13.18
N VAL A 130 -12.77 10.82 12.17
CA VAL A 130 -11.95 9.66 11.76
C VAL A 130 -11.08 9.21 12.93
N SER A 131 -10.39 10.14 13.59
CA SER A 131 -9.53 9.86 14.75
C SER A 131 -10.32 9.32 15.95
N GLU A 132 -11.52 9.85 16.21
CA GLU A 132 -12.39 9.35 17.28
C GLU A 132 -12.85 7.90 17.10
N PHE A 133 -13.02 7.46 15.84
CA PHE A 133 -13.51 6.11 15.53
C PHE A 133 -12.39 5.08 15.36
N VAL A 134 -11.14 5.53 15.25
CA VAL A 134 -9.98 4.68 15.07
C VAL A 134 -9.14 4.70 16.35
N PRO A 135 -8.99 3.57 17.06
CA PRO A 135 -8.20 3.51 18.28
C PRO A 135 -6.71 3.73 18.00
N ASP A 136 -5.95 4.17 19.03
CA ASP A 136 -4.55 4.57 18.92
C ASP A 136 -3.62 3.48 18.35
N GLU A 137 -3.97 2.21 18.54
CA GLU A 137 -3.22 1.07 18.02
C GLU A 137 -3.46 0.80 16.52
N VAL A 138 -4.39 1.52 15.88
CA VAL A 138 -4.75 1.37 14.47
C VAL A 138 -4.48 2.68 13.73
N THR A 139 -3.77 2.61 12.62
CA THR A 139 -3.42 3.81 11.85
C THR A 139 -4.58 4.29 10.99
N PRO A 140 -5.09 5.52 11.16
CA PRO A 140 -6.05 6.11 10.25
C PRO A 140 -5.37 6.53 8.94
N VAL A 141 -5.91 6.09 7.82
CA VAL A 141 -5.42 6.41 6.47
C VAL A 141 -6.54 7.12 5.71
N VAL A 142 -6.23 8.26 5.12
CA VAL A 142 -7.22 9.06 4.38
C VAL A 142 -6.75 9.32 2.96
N GLU A 143 -7.61 9.01 1.98
CA GLU A 143 -7.36 9.21 0.55
C GLU A 143 -8.10 10.47 0.06
N PRO A 144 -7.45 11.66 -0.02
CA PRO A 144 -8.02 12.82 -0.69
C PRO A 144 -8.19 12.52 -2.19
N ARG A 145 -9.35 12.89 -2.73
CA ARG A 145 -9.65 12.63 -4.12
C ARG A 145 -8.77 13.47 -5.03
N ARG A 146 -7.91 12.82 -5.83
CA ARG A 146 -7.10 13.49 -6.84
C ARG A 146 -8.01 14.15 -7.90
N PRO A 147 -7.74 15.40 -8.30
CA PRO A 147 -8.51 16.14 -9.30
C PRO A 147 -8.32 15.55 -10.71
N VAL A 148 -9.15 16.00 -11.62
CA VAL A 148 -8.96 15.76 -13.05
C VAL A 148 -7.80 16.66 -13.53
N GLU A 149 -6.98 16.12 -14.41
CA GLU A 149 -5.84 16.83 -14.99
C GLU A 149 -6.27 18.15 -15.68
N GLY A 150 -5.43 19.17 -15.51
CA GLY A 150 -5.64 20.49 -16.12
C GLY A 150 -6.43 21.48 -15.25
N ASP A 151 -6.93 21.07 -14.10
CA ASP A 151 -7.59 21.96 -13.13
C ASP A 151 -6.60 22.34 -12.02
N ALA A 152 -5.92 23.48 -12.19
CA ALA A 152 -4.92 23.96 -11.25
C ALA A 152 -5.50 24.33 -9.87
N GLU A 153 -6.72 24.87 -9.82
CA GLU A 153 -7.38 25.21 -8.55
C GLU A 153 -7.73 23.95 -7.77
N ALA A 154 -8.29 22.95 -8.44
CA ALA A 154 -8.58 21.66 -7.82
C ALA A 154 -7.31 20.91 -7.41
N HIS A 155 -6.19 21.08 -8.15
CA HIS A 155 -4.90 20.51 -7.78
C HIS A 155 -4.37 21.13 -6.47
N GLU A 156 -4.39 22.45 -6.34
CA GLU A 156 -3.98 23.13 -5.09
C GLU A 156 -4.90 22.76 -3.91
N ALA A 157 -6.20 22.64 -4.14
CA ALA A 157 -7.15 22.17 -3.12
C ALA A 157 -6.85 20.73 -2.67
N TRP A 158 -6.44 19.88 -3.59
CA TRP A 158 -6.01 18.50 -3.28
C TRP A 158 -4.73 18.48 -2.43
N LEU A 159 -3.72 19.29 -2.77
CA LEU A 159 -2.50 19.42 -1.98
C LEU A 159 -2.79 19.96 -0.57
N ALA A 160 -3.68 20.96 -0.46
CA ALA A 160 -4.14 21.47 0.82
C ALA A 160 -4.85 20.39 1.66
N ALA A 161 -5.66 19.53 1.01
CA ALA A 161 -6.32 18.41 1.68
C ALA A 161 -5.31 17.37 2.19
N ILE A 162 -4.24 17.07 1.42
CA ILE A 162 -3.15 16.16 1.85
C ILE A 162 -2.48 16.69 3.12
N ARG A 163 -2.10 17.99 3.12
CA ARG A 163 -1.48 18.63 4.28
C ARG A 163 -2.40 18.58 5.50
N LYS A 164 -3.67 18.92 5.32
CA LYS A 164 -4.66 18.86 6.40
C LYS A 164 -4.84 17.47 6.99
N VAL A 165 -4.86 16.42 6.16
CA VAL A 165 -4.90 15.01 6.60
C VAL A 165 -3.71 14.71 7.50
N ALA A 166 -2.50 15.09 7.09
CA ALA A 166 -1.28 14.88 7.86
C ALA A 166 -1.29 15.66 9.19
N GLU A 167 -1.70 16.93 9.17
CA GLU A 167 -1.82 17.79 10.37
C GLU A 167 -2.78 17.25 11.43
N HIS A 168 -3.76 16.44 11.04
CA HIS A 168 -4.71 15.76 11.94
C HIS A 168 -4.26 14.35 12.36
N GLY A 169 -3.00 14.00 12.14
CA GLY A 169 -2.44 12.68 12.53
C GLY A 169 -2.91 11.50 11.69
N CYS A 170 -3.56 11.75 10.55
CA CYS A 170 -3.92 10.72 9.60
C CYS A 170 -2.82 10.53 8.56
N THR A 171 -2.64 9.31 8.07
CA THR A 171 -1.72 9.01 6.98
C THR A 171 -2.37 9.34 5.62
N PRO A 172 -1.84 10.30 4.84
CA PRO A 172 -2.36 10.56 3.52
C PRO A 172 -2.09 9.41 2.56
N LYS A 173 -3.04 9.13 1.67
CA LYS A 173 -2.97 8.05 0.70
C LYS A 173 -3.14 8.54 -0.73
N ILE A 174 -2.34 7.97 -1.63
CA ILE A 174 -2.47 8.16 -3.08
C ILE A 174 -2.82 6.84 -3.78
N ARG A 175 -3.71 6.93 -4.78
CA ARG A 175 -3.98 5.83 -5.69
C ARG A 175 -3.08 5.94 -6.92
N MET A 176 -2.27 4.91 -7.15
CA MET A 176 -1.24 4.85 -8.19
C MET A 176 -1.73 4.22 -9.50
N GLY A 177 -2.93 3.62 -9.49
CA GLY A 177 -3.49 2.95 -10.64
C GLY A 177 -4.97 2.65 -10.50
N GLY A 178 -5.56 2.10 -11.55
CA GLY A 178 -6.95 1.72 -11.62
C GLY A 178 -7.34 1.27 -13.03
N PRO A 179 -8.62 0.93 -13.26
CA PRO A 179 -9.07 0.38 -14.54
C PRO A 179 -9.05 1.39 -15.71
N ARG A 180 -9.02 2.69 -15.42
CA ARG A 180 -9.02 3.75 -16.44
C ARG A 180 -7.65 4.42 -16.52
N PRO A 181 -7.20 4.88 -17.70
CA PRO A 181 -5.96 5.66 -17.82
C PRO A 181 -5.92 6.90 -16.92
N SER A 182 -7.06 7.55 -16.70
CA SER A 182 -7.18 8.71 -15.79
C SER A 182 -6.98 8.36 -14.30
N ASP A 183 -7.09 7.08 -13.93
CA ASP A 183 -6.88 6.64 -12.56
C ASP A 183 -5.38 6.59 -12.20
N VAL A 184 -4.50 6.53 -13.22
CA VAL A 184 -3.05 6.60 -13.04
C VAL A 184 -2.64 8.07 -12.86
N PRO A 185 -1.99 8.44 -11.74
CA PRO A 185 -1.48 9.81 -11.54
C PRO A 185 -0.37 10.12 -12.54
N THR A 186 -0.14 11.41 -12.79
CA THR A 186 1.07 11.85 -13.49
C THR A 186 2.29 11.73 -12.57
N VAL A 187 3.49 11.83 -13.13
CA VAL A 187 4.72 11.92 -12.32
C VAL A 187 4.67 13.16 -11.41
N ASP A 188 4.17 14.28 -11.94
CA ASP A 188 4.01 15.52 -11.19
C ASP A 188 2.99 15.37 -10.04
N ASP A 189 1.87 14.66 -10.25
CA ASP A 189 0.92 14.36 -9.18
C ASP A 189 1.58 13.56 -8.05
N VAL A 190 2.36 12.52 -8.40
CA VAL A 190 3.06 11.70 -7.40
C VAL A 190 4.12 12.51 -6.66
N HIS A 191 4.94 13.27 -7.38
CA HIS A 191 5.95 14.15 -6.81
C HIS A 191 5.33 15.16 -5.84
N SER A 192 4.27 15.87 -6.27
CA SER A 192 3.57 16.85 -5.44
C SER A 192 2.90 16.23 -4.21
N PHE A 193 2.35 15.02 -4.35
CA PHE A 193 1.80 14.26 -3.22
C PHE A 193 2.88 13.92 -2.19
N LEU A 194 4.01 13.39 -2.63
CA LEU A 194 5.15 13.05 -1.76
C LEU A 194 5.64 14.30 -1.02
N GLN A 195 5.82 15.39 -1.75
CA GLN A 195 6.27 16.66 -1.17
C GLN A 195 5.28 17.19 -0.13
N ALA A 196 3.99 17.30 -0.48
CA ALA A 196 2.97 17.80 0.43
C ALA A 196 2.83 16.95 1.70
N GLY A 197 2.89 15.62 1.56
CA GLY A 197 2.83 14.70 2.71
C GLY A 197 4.03 14.84 3.63
N LEU A 198 5.24 14.89 3.09
CA LEU A 198 6.48 14.99 3.88
C LEU A 198 6.65 16.35 4.56
N GLU A 199 6.39 17.45 3.84
CA GLU A 199 6.48 18.82 4.40
C GLU A 199 5.51 19.06 5.55
N SER A 200 4.39 18.36 5.57
CA SER A 200 3.37 18.46 6.63
C SER A 200 3.67 17.63 7.88
N GLY A 201 4.81 16.96 7.91
CA GLY A 201 5.20 16.12 9.04
C GLY A 201 4.34 14.86 9.17
N ALA A 202 3.75 14.38 8.08
CA ALA A 202 3.07 13.09 8.07
C ALA A 202 4.03 12.01 8.58
N GLY A 203 3.60 11.23 9.55
CA GLY A 203 4.38 10.09 10.08
C GLY A 203 4.62 9.00 9.05
N GLY A 204 3.98 9.10 7.88
CA GLY A 204 4.13 8.22 6.73
C GLY A 204 3.13 8.57 5.64
N ILE A 205 3.28 7.93 4.50
CA ILE A 205 2.34 7.97 3.38
C ILE A 205 1.87 6.56 3.02
N SER A 206 0.74 6.46 2.35
CA SER A 206 0.22 5.20 1.81
C SER A 206 0.06 5.29 0.29
N ALA A 207 0.44 4.25 -0.42
CA ALA A 207 0.23 4.10 -1.85
C ALA A 207 -0.49 2.80 -2.16
N GLN A 208 -1.40 2.82 -3.13
CA GLN A 208 -2.18 1.64 -3.53
C GLN A 208 -2.42 1.61 -5.03
N GLY A 209 -2.55 0.41 -5.58
CA GLY A 209 -2.82 0.22 -7.01
C GLY A 209 -1.56 0.21 -7.86
N LEU A 210 -0.41 -0.12 -7.26
CA LEU A 210 0.80 -0.48 -7.97
C LEU A 210 0.64 -1.91 -8.52
N ASP A 211 0.85 -2.08 -9.80
CA ASP A 211 0.77 -3.39 -10.47
C ASP A 211 2.06 -3.75 -11.23
N ARG A 212 3.12 -2.95 -11.02
CA ARG A 212 4.44 -3.12 -11.62
C ARG A 212 5.53 -2.95 -10.59
N ILE A 213 6.63 -3.66 -10.77
CA ILE A 213 7.83 -3.46 -9.96
C ILE A 213 8.63 -2.27 -10.48
N VAL A 214 8.76 -2.15 -11.79
CA VAL A 214 9.39 -1.04 -12.47
C VAL A 214 8.36 -0.40 -13.39
N ARG A 215 8.47 0.91 -13.58
CA ARG A 215 7.60 1.66 -14.48
C ARG A 215 7.56 1.04 -15.87
N GLU A 216 6.38 0.92 -16.42
CA GLU A 216 6.15 0.59 -17.82
C GLU A 216 5.76 1.82 -18.62
N GLU A 217 6.38 1.98 -19.79
CA GLU A 217 5.97 2.98 -20.76
C GLU A 217 4.56 2.70 -21.31
N PRO A 218 3.84 3.75 -21.74
CA PRO A 218 2.51 3.56 -22.30
C PRO A 218 2.56 2.70 -23.56
N ASN A 219 1.73 1.67 -23.61
CA ASN A 219 1.52 0.89 -24.83
C ASN A 219 0.60 1.66 -25.79
N GLY A 220 1.18 2.41 -26.76
CA GLY A 220 0.47 3.13 -27.80
C GLY A 220 0.14 4.60 -27.50
N SER A 221 -0.38 5.30 -28.50
CA SER A 221 -0.73 6.72 -28.42
C SER A 221 -1.98 6.93 -27.54
N GLY A 222 -1.80 7.51 -26.37
CA GLY A 222 -2.89 7.92 -25.47
C GLY A 222 -3.00 7.15 -24.15
N GLY A 223 -2.13 6.17 -23.88
CA GLY A 223 -1.99 5.55 -22.56
C GLY A 223 -1.09 6.36 -21.63
N ARG A 224 -1.25 6.18 -20.32
CA ARG A 224 -0.25 6.62 -19.33
C ARG A 224 0.64 5.44 -18.96
N GLY A 225 1.92 5.70 -18.75
CA GLY A 225 2.84 4.71 -18.19
C GLY A 225 2.40 4.31 -16.79
N ARG A 226 2.59 3.05 -16.42
CA ARG A 226 2.24 2.55 -15.09
C ARG A 226 3.39 2.73 -14.14
N HIS A 227 3.12 3.26 -12.96
CA HIS A 227 4.14 3.46 -11.93
C HIS A 227 4.61 2.13 -11.35
N GLY A 228 5.92 2.08 -11.06
CA GLY A 228 6.56 0.92 -10.43
C GLY A 228 6.75 1.10 -8.93
N LEU A 229 6.78 -0.03 -8.21
CA LEU A 229 7.06 -0.07 -6.78
C LEU A 229 8.47 0.46 -6.47
N LEU A 230 9.50 0.02 -7.21
CA LEU A 230 10.88 0.48 -7.00
C LEU A 230 11.02 1.96 -7.31
N ASN A 231 10.34 2.46 -8.36
CA ASN A 231 10.32 3.89 -8.67
C ASN A 231 9.84 4.72 -7.48
N LEU A 232 8.75 4.27 -6.84
CA LEU A 232 8.21 4.98 -5.68
C LEU A 232 9.16 4.93 -4.48
N ILE A 233 9.77 3.77 -4.20
CA ILE A 233 10.70 3.62 -3.08
C ILE A 233 11.95 4.51 -3.28
N VAL A 234 12.54 4.50 -4.50
CA VAL A 234 13.68 5.37 -4.83
C VAL A 234 13.28 6.84 -4.77
N ALA A 235 12.10 7.20 -5.28
CA ALA A 235 11.60 8.58 -5.18
C ALA A 235 11.50 9.05 -3.72
N VAL A 236 11.00 8.20 -2.82
CA VAL A 236 10.98 8.49 -1.36
C VAL A 236 12.40 8.62 -0.79
N ALA A 237 13.33 7.73 -1.18
CA ALA A 237 14.72 7.81 -0.71
C ALA A 237 15.41 9.10 -1.15
N ARG A 238 15.20 9.53 -2.39
CA ARG A 238 15.73 10.80 -2.91
C ARG A 238 15.07 12.01 -2.24
N MET A 239 13.75 12.00 -2.09
CA MET A 239 13.01 13.12 -1.48
C MET A 239 13.35 13.31 0.00
N THR A 240 13.61 12.23 0.72
CA THR A 240 14.06 12.30 2.13
C THR A 240 15.55 12.61 2.27
N GLY A 241 16.28 12.72 1.17
CA GLY A 241 17.71 13.04 1.16
C GLY A 241 18.61 11.92 1.69
N VAL A 242 18.12 10.68 1.70
CA VAL A 242 18.91 9.53 2.17
C VAL A 242 19.57 8.75 1.02
N SER A 243 19.10 8.93 -0.21
CA SER A 243 19.81 8.44 -1.40
C SER A 243 21.06 9.27 -1.64
N ALA A 244 22.15 8.63 -2.05
CA ALA A 244 23.37 9.29 -2.49
C ALA A 244 23.26 9.86 -3.92
N SER A 245 22.21 9.50 -4.67
CA SER A 245 21.98 10.00 -6.04
C SER A 245 21.70 11.49 -6.04
N PRO A 246 22.40 12.29 -6.85
CA PRO A 246 22.09 13.71 -7.05
C PRO A 246 20.91 13.94 -8.00
N ASP A 247 20.37 12.88 -8.60
CA ASP A 247 19.34 12.99 -9.63
C ASP A 247 17.99 13.42 -9.05
N PRO A 248 17.18 14.15 -9.82
CA PRO A 248 15.85 14.58 -9.38
C PRO A 248 14.94 13.42 -8.99
N VAL A 249 14.01 13.68 -8.09
CA VAL A 249 12.96 12.71 -7.69
C VAL A 249 12.10 12.27 -8.88
N ALA A 250 11.81 13.21 -9.80
CA ALA A 250 11.04 12.92 -11.00
C ALA A 250 11.71 11.86 -11.89
N ASP A 251 13.04 11.90 -12.01
CA ASP A 251 13.79 10.92 -12.80
C ASP A 251 13.64 9.50 -12.25
N ALA A 252 13.55 9.34 -10.91
CA ALA A 252 13.25 8.05 -10.32
C ALA A 252 11.84 7.57 -10.69
N LEU A 253 10.85 8.47 -10.66
CA LEU A 253 9.46 8.15 -11.00
C LEU A 253 9.27 7.84 -12.49
N GLU A 254 10.12 8.37 -13.37
CA GLU A 254 10.09 8.16 -14.82
C GLU A 254 10.97 7.00 -15.29
N SER A 255 11.92 6.56 -14.48
CA SER A 255 12.88 5.53 -14.87
C SER A 255 12.22 4.21 -15.25
N THR A 256 12.68 3.61 -16.35
CA THR A 256 12.39 2.24 -16.75
C THR A 256 13.60 1.30 -16.54
N ASP A 257 14.70 1.84 -15.98
CA ASP A 257 15.90 1.08 -15.64
C ASP A 257 15.76 0.41 -14.27
N GLY A 258 15.21 -0.80 -14.27
CA GLY A 258 15.01 -1.58 -13.05
C GLY A 258 16.32 -1.96 -12.35
N GLU A 259 17.39 -2.24 -13.11
CA GLU A 259 18.70 -2.57 -12.52
C GLU A 259 19.34 -1.35 -11.86
N GLY A 260 19.20 -0.17 -12.46
CA GLY A 260 19.66 1.09 -11.88
C GLY A 260 18.93 1.42 -10.57
N LEU A 261 17.60 1.29 -10.57
CA LEU A 261 16.78 1.49 -9.36
C LEU A 261 17.13 0.47 -8.27
N ALA A 262 17.27 -0.80 -8.60
CA ALA A 262 17.64 -1.85 -7.64
C ALA A 262 19.02 -1.59 -7.02
N ARG A 263 20.00 -1.18 -7.84
CA ARG A 263 21.36 -0.84 -7.37
C ARG A 263 21.32 0.34 -6.40
N GLU A 264 20.57 1.40 -6.70
CA GLU A 264 20.43 2.55 -5.79
C GLU A 264 19.83 2.13 -4.43
N LEU A 265 18.87 1.20 -4.43
CA LEU A 265 18.30 0.65 -3.19
C LEU A 265 19.28 -0.24 -2.42
N ASP A 266 20.15 -0.97 -3.13
CA ASP A 266 21.19 -1.81 -2.51
C ASP A 266 22.27 -0.99 -1.82
N GLU A 267 22.51 0.23 -2.28
CA GLU A 267 23.50 1.15 -1.73
C GLU A 267 22.98 1.92 -0.49
N LEU A 268 21.68 1.80 -0.16
CA LEU A 268 21.12 2.47 1.01
C LEU A 268 21.67 1.87 2.32
N PRO A 269 22.25 2.68 3.21
CA PRO A 269 22.64 2.21 4.54
C PRO A 269 21.38 1.92 5.40
N ASP A 270 21.52 1.05 6.41
CA ASP A 270 20.41 0.60 7.26
C ASP A 270 19.55 1.75 7.81
N LYS A 271 20.18 2.84 8.27
CA LYS A 271 19.47 4.02 8.77
C LYS A 271 18.63 4.69 7.69
N ALA A 272 19.08 4.69 6.45
CA ALA A 272 18.33 5.21 5.31
C ALA A 272 17.13 4.31 4.99
N VAL A 273 17.33 2.99 5.05
CA VAL A 273 16.25 2.01 4.91
C VAL A 273 15.16 2.22 5.97
N GLU A 274 15.55 2.40 7.24
CA GLU A 274 14.60 2.71 8.33
C GLU A 274 13.80 3.99 8.05
N GLN A 275 14.47 5.04 7.56
CA GLN A 275 13.82 6.31 7.24
C GLN A 275 12.85 6.17 6.06
N VAL A 276 13.24 5.49 4.99
CA VAL A 276 12.36 5.19 3.85
C VAL A 276 11.14 4.38 4.32
N ARG A 277 11.36 3.37 5.17
CA ARG A 277 10.28 2.52 5.71
C ARG A 277 9.36 3.25 6.68
N THR A 278 9.85 4.27 7.37
CA THR A 278 9.01 5.16 8.20
C THR A 278 8.07 5.97 7.31
N VAL A 279 8.57 6.53 6.21
CA VAL A 279 7.76 7.32 5.27
C VAL A 279 6.82 6.44 4.46
N LEU A 280 7.31 5.33 3.91
CA LEU A 280 6.54 4.40 3.09
C LEU A 280 6.51 3.01 3.76
N PRO A 281 5.68 2.84 4.79
CA PRO A 281 5.67 1.59 5.54
C PRO A 281 5.15 0.42 4.72
N ARG A 282 4.19 0.67 3.80
CA ARG A 282 3.55 -0.39 2.99
C ARG A 282 3.02 0.16 1.67
N CYS A 283 2.88 -0.73 0.68
CA CYS A 283 2.27 -0.43 -0.61
C CYS A 283 1.22 -1.46 -0.96
N GLY A 284 0.05 -1.01 -1.36
CA GLY A 284 -0.99 -1.87 -1.93
C GLY A 284 -0.66 -2.23 -3.37
N VAL A 285 -0.44 -3.51 -3.62
CA VAL A 285 -0.17 -4.05 -4.96
C VAL A 285 -1.38 -4.82 -5.46
N ASP A 286 -1.66 -4.69 -6.75
CA ASP A 286 -2.84 -5.22 -7.41
C ASP A 286 -2.45 -5.78 -8.80
N PRO A 287 -3.11 -6.80 -9.29
CA PRO A 287 -4.07 -7.75 -8.69
C PRO A 287 -3.51 -9.13 -8.39
N ASP A 288 -2.29 -9.43 -8.75
CA ASP A 288 -1.77 -10.78 -8.64
C ASP A 288 -0.36 -10.84 -8.08
N PRO A 289 -0.02 -11.96 -7.51
CA PRO A 289 0.53 -11.97 -6.18
C PRO A 289 1.83 -11.22 -6.13
N VAL A 290 2.27 -10.96 -4.94
CA VAL A 290 3.58 -10.49 -4.57
C VAL A 290 4.55 -10.69 -5.73
N PRO A 291 5.14 -9.63 -6.29
CA PRO A 291 5.93 -9.66 -7.53
C PRO A 291 7.30 -10.30 -7.32
N ILE A 292 7.29 -11.55 -6.84
CA ILE A 292 8.49 -12.28 -6.44
C ILE A 292 9.43 -12.48 -7.62
N ALA A 293 8.89 -12.88 -8.77
CA ALA A 293 9.70 -13.18 -9.95
C ALA A 293 10.51 -11.97 -10.43
N ASP A 294 9.89 -10.78 -10.42
CA ASP A 294 10.54 -9.55 -10.84
C ASP A 294 11.60 -9.10 -9.82
N LEU A 295 11.31 -9.24 -8.52
CA LEU A 295 12.27 -8.92 -7.46
C LEU A 295 13.46 -9.87 -7.46
N VAL A 296 13.26 -11.17 -7.75
CA VAL A 296 14.35 -12.14 -7.93
C VAL A 296 15.18 -11.79 -9.18
N ALA A 297 14.52 -11.47 -10.30
CA ALA A 297 15.21 -11.10 -11.53
C ALA A 297 16.09 -9.85 -11.37
N LEU A 298 15.71 -8.94 -10.46
CA LEU A 298 16.48 -7.73 -10.12
C LEU A 298 17.48 -7.95 -8.98
N GLY A 299 17.64 -9.16 -8.46
CA GLY A 299 18.57 -9.48 -7.37
C GLY A 299 18.19 -8.91 -6.01
N LEU A 300 16.94 -8.46 -5.85
CA LEU A 300 16.43 -7.92 -4.57
C LEU A 300 15.90 -9.02 -3.64
N LEU A 301 15.63 -10.19 -4.19
CA LEU A 301 15.35 -11.45 -3.49
C LEU A 301 16.26 -12.54 -4.08
N ASP A 302 16.70 -13.49 -3.22
CA ASP A 302 17.54 -14.62 -3.62
C ASP A 302 16.72 -15.86 -3.99
#